data_30874f142b801c54b274156158b4b59e
#
_entry.id   30874f142b801c54b274156158b4b59e
#
_cell.length_a   1.000
_cell.length_b   1.000
_cell.length_c   1.000
_cell.angle_alpha   90.00
_cell.angle_beta   90.00
_cell.angle_gamma   90.00
#
_symmetry.space_group_name_H-M   'P 1'
#
loop_
_entity.id
_entity.type
_entity.pdbx_description
1 polymer ?
#
loop_
_entity_poly.entity_id
_entity_poly.type
_entity_poly.pdbx_seq_one_letter_code
_entity_poly.pdbx_strand_id
1 'polypeptide(L)'
;MSAVPMGATVPRGEAEVGKPVNRGYWERYELTSQFEGAERIAKQWDLSREELDAFGKLSQDRAIRAWEEDRFGSQVLTVDAPDLGEDGTLADTTHNVSRDEGLRETNLEALAGLRTNMPEGVHTAGTSSQISDGAAAVLLMTKEKADELGVKPMATIVDSCLVGSDPVLMLTGPIYATQKLLDDNGLTMDDIDVVEINEAFASVVLAWEKELQPDMETVNP
;
A
#
# COMPACT_ATOMS: atom_id res chain seq x y z
N MET A 1 -6.01 16.68 1.90
CA MET A 1 -5.88 16.23 3.32
C MET A 1 -7.23 15.78 3.80
N SER A 2 -7.32 14.63 4.46
CA SER A 2 -8.57 14.20 5.09
C SER A 2 -8.86 15.11 6.30
N ALA A 3 -10.07 15.66 6.37
CA ALA A 3 -10.52 16.42 7.54
C ALA A 3 -10.78 15.53 8.76
N VAL A 4 -10.72 14.21 8.57
CA VAL A 4 -10.99 13.22 9.62
C VAL A 4 -9.73 12.40 9.84
N PRO A 5 -9.11 12.43 11.04
CA PRO A 5 -7.94 11.63 11.33
C PRO A 5 -8.21 10.14 11.19
N MET A 6 -7.18 9.37 10.83
CA MET A 6 -7.26 7.91 10.77
C MET A 6 -7.74 7.35 12.12
N GLY A 7 -8.74 6.46 12.09
CA GLY A 7 -9.35 5.88 13.29
C GLY A 7 -10.44 6.73 13.94
N ALA A 8 -10.67 7.99 13.54
CA ALA A 8 -11.76 8.80 14.06
C ALA A 8 -13.15 8.28 13.69
N THR A 9 -13.23 7.44 12.64
CA THR A 9 -14.47 6.76 12.24
C THR A 9 -14.78 5.51 13.07
N VAL A 10 -13.84 5.08 13.90
CA VAL A 10 -14.08 3.98 14.85
C VAL A 10 -14.87 4.53 16.02
N PRO A 11 -16.10 4.07 16.30
CA PRO A 11 -16.95 4.64 17.31
C PRO A 11 -16.33 4.46 18.71
N ARG A 12 -15.86 5.55 19.27
CA ARG A 12 -15.53 5.66 20.69
C ARG A 12 -16.55 6.63 21.32
N GLY A 13 -17.71 6.12 21.72
CA GLY A 13 -18.76 6.92 22.31
C GLY A 13 -19.78 7.49 21.30
N GLU A 14 -20.37 8.63 21.62
CA GLU A 14 -21.38 9.30 20.79
C GLU A 14 -20.70 10.01 19.60
N ALA A 15 -20.61 9.32 18.44
CA ALA A 15 -20.11 9.94 17.23
C ALA A 15 -21.27 10.57 16.44
N GLU A 16 -21.18 11.84 16.12
CA GLU A 16 -22.15 12.57 15.26
C GLU A 16 -22.28 11.99 13.86
N VAL A 17 -21.27 11.25 13.41
CA VAL A 17 -21.18 10.66 12.05
C VAL A 17 -21.78 9.24 11.93
N GLY A 18 -22.31 8.68 13.02
CA GLY A 18 -22.89 7.33 13.03
C GLY A 18 -21.84 6.21 13.10
N LYS A 19 -22.29 4.97 12.87
CA LYS A 19 -21.43 3.79 12.93
C LYS A 19 -20.98 3.40 11.52
N PRO A 20 -19.68 3.17 11.30
CA PRO A 20 -19.13 2.80 9.98
C PRO A 20 -19.64 1.42 9.52
N VAL A 21 -19.99 0.53 10.44
CA VAL A 21 -20.49 -0.80 10.18
C VAL A 21 -21.82 -1.01 10.91
N ASN A 22 -22.86 -1.41 10.19
CA ASN A 22 -24.20 -1.64 10.75
C ASN A 22 -24.33 -3.05 11.32
N ARG A 23 -25.45 -3.27 12.04
CA ARG A 23 -25.72 -4.56 12.67
C ARG A 23 -25.83 -5.71 11.67
N GLY A 24 -26.39 -5.49 10.48
CA GLY A 24 -26.54 -6.51 9.45
C GLY A 24 -25.22 -7.04 8.90
N TYR A 25 -24.14 -6.26 8.99
CA TYR A 25 -22.79 -6.74 8.65
C TYR A 25 -22.32 -7.81 9.65
N TRP A 26 -22.48 -7.51 10.96
CA TRP A 26 -22.08 -8.41 12.06
C TRP A 26 -22.86 -9.71 12.13
N GLU A 27 -24.08 -9.72 11.60
CA GLU A 27 -24.90 -10.92 11.52
C GLU A 27 -24.46 -11.88 10.41
N ARG A 28 -23.67 -11.39 9.45
CA ARG A 28 -23.24 -12.14 8.26
C ARG A 28 -21.78 -12.49 8.23
N TYR A 29 -20.93 -11.61 8.76
CA TYR A 29 -19.49 -11.71 8.66
C TYR A 29 -18.84 -11.59 10.03
N GLU A 30 -17.77 -12.35 10.23
CA GLU A 30 -16.86 -12.16 11.34
C GLU A 30 -16.15 -10.80 11.20
N LEU A 31 -16.05 -10.05 12.29
CA LEU A 31 -15.22 -8.85 12.29
C LEU A 31 -13.76 -9.22 12.49
N THR A 32 -12.95 -8.85 11.54
CA THR A 32 -11.49 -8.93 11.62
C THR A 32 -10.88 -7.55 11.48
N SER A 33 -9.68 -7.37 12.01
CA SER A 33 -8.83 -6.23 11.68
C SER A 33 -8.00 -6.56 10.45
N GLN A 34 -7.45 -5.52 9.78
CA GLN A 34 -6.50 -5.74 8.68
C GLN A 34 -5.27 -6.56 9.11
N PHE A 35 -4.84 -6.43 10.37
CA PHE A 35 -3.75 -7.22 10.93
C PHE A 35 -4.12 -8.70 10.99
N GLU A 36 -5.31 -9.02 11.46
CA GLU A 36 -5.80 -10.39 11.50
C GLU A 36 -6.04 -10.95 10.10
N GLY A 37 -6.57 -10.13 9.17
CA GLY A 37 -6.69 -10.50 7.77
C GLY A 37 -5.34 -10.88 7.16
N ALA A 38 -4.30 -10.08 7.40
CA ALA A 38 -2.95 -10.35 6.93
C ALA A 38 -2.36 -11.64 7.52
N GLU A 39 -2.57 -11.91 8.83
CA GLU A 39 -2.13 -13.17 9.47
C GLU A 39 -2.86 -14.39 8.87
N ARG A 40 -4.15 -14.27 8.60
CA ARG A 40 -4.93 -15.34 7.95
C ARG A 40 -4.46 -15.59 6.51
N ILE A 41 -4.09 -14.55 5.78
CA ILE A 41 -3.48 -14.65 4.45
C ILE A 41 -2.15 -15.38 4.55
N ALA A 42 -1.25 -14.97 5.45
CA ALA A 42 0.03 -15.64 5.64
C ALA A 42 -0.16 -17.14 5.93
N LYS A 43 -1.11 -17.49 6.78
CA LYS A 43 -1.45 -18.88 7.10
C LYS A 43 -2.05 -19.63 5.91
N GLN A 44 -2.95 -19.01 5.14
CA GLN A 44 -3.65 -19.67 4.03
C GLN A 44 -2.70 -19.97 2.87
N TRP A 45 -1.72 -19.12 2.62
CA TRP A 45 -0.71 -19.29 1.57
C TRP A 45 0.60 -19.89 2.09
N ASP A 46 0.63 -20.37 3.33
CA ASP A 46 1.81 -20.99 3.95
C ASP A 46 3.07 -20.10 3.80
N LEU A 47 2.96 -18.86 4.26
CA LEU A 47 4.02 -17.87 4.24
C LEU A 47 4.72 -17.82 5.59
N SER A 48 6.02 -18.07 5.60
CA SER A 48 6.84 -18.01 6.79
C SER A 48 7.21 -16.58 7.19
N ARG A 49 7.64 -16.40 8.43
CA ARG A 49 8.17 -15.13 8.93
C ARG A 49 9.38 -14.69 8.12
N GLU A 50 10.25 -15.62 7.76
CA GLU A 50 11.45 -15.37 7.00
C GLU A 50 11.16 -14.86 5.58
N GLU A 51 10.14 -15.44 4.90
CA GLU A 51 9.69 -14.95 3.59
C GLU A 51 9.15 -13.52 3.69
N LEU A 52 8.33 -13.23 4.71
CA LEU A 52 7.80 -11.89 4.94
C LEU A 52 8.92 -10.88 5.23
N ASP A 53 9.87 -11.21 6.09
CA ASP A 53 11.01 -10.34 6.42
C ASP A 53 11.91 -10.10 5.20
N ALA A 54 12.14 -11.14 4.38
CA ALA A 54 12.91 -11.00 3.13
C ALA A 54 12.21 -10.02 2.15
N PHE A 55 10.90 -10.12 2.02
CA PHE A 55 10.12 -9.18 1.20
C PHE A 55 10.17 -7.76 1.77
N GLY A 56 9.98 -7.57 3.08
CA GLY A 56 10.08 -6.25 3.72
C GLY A 56 11.45 -5.60 3.54
N LYS A 57 12.53 -6.41 3.57
CA LYS A 57 13.88 -5.92 3.25
C LYS A 57 13.99 -5.50 1.78
N LEU A 58 13.50 -6.33 0.85
CA LEU A 58 13.53 -6.05 -0.58
C LEU A 58 12.81 -4.72 -0.90
N SER A 59 11.65 -4.49 -0.31
CA SER A 59 10.88 -3.25 -0.46
C SER A 59 11.70 -2.02 -0.05
N GLN A 60 12.35 -2.06 1.12
CA GLN A 60 13.22 -0.97 1.58
C GLN A 60 14.45 -0.77 0.67
N ASP A 61 15.10 -1.85 0.26
CA ASP A 61 16.27 -1.78 -0.62
C ASP A 61 15.91 -1.12 -1.97
N ARG A 62 14.76 -1.49 -2.55
CA ARG A 62 14.25 -0.92 -3.81
C ARG A 62 13.89 0.55 -3.65
N ALA A 63 13.20 0.91 -2.58
CA ALA A 63 12.84 2.29 -2.30
C ALA A 63 14.09 3.17 -2.09
N ILE A 64 15.07 2.72 -1.32
CA ILE A 64 16.34 3.44 -1.12
C ILE A 64 17.06 3.63 -2.45
N ARG A 65 17.19 2.56 -3.25
CA ARG A 65 17.83 2.63 -4.57
C ARG A 65 17.13 3.62 -5.49
N ALA A 66 15.79 3.64 -5.52
CA ALA A 66 15.02 4.57 -6.35
C ALA A 66 15.30 6.03 -5.99
N TRP A 67 15.47 6.34 -4.70
CA TRP A 67 15.86 7.67 -4.24
C TRP A 67 17.33 8.01 -4.54
N GLU A 68 18.26 7.07 -4.39
CA GLU A 68 19.68 7.26 -4.70
C GLU A 68 19.93 7.49 -6.21
N GLU A 69 19.14 6.84 -7.05
CA GLU A 69 19.19 6.99 -8.51
C GLU A 69 18.36 8.19 -9.03
N ASP A 70 17.79 9.00 -8.13
CA ASP A 70 16.97 10.20 -8.45
C ASP A 70 15.79 9.88 -9.40
N ARG A 71 15.16 8.71 -9.25
CA ARG A 71 14.03 8.30 -10.11
C ARG A 71 12.80 9.20 -9.95
N PHE A 72 12.68 9.89 -8.81
CA PHE A 72 11.53 10.74 -8.44
C PHE A 72 11.79 12.23 -8.62
N GLY A 73 12.99 12.66 -9.01
CA GLY A 73 13.39 14.08 -9.05
C GLY A 73 12.48 15.01 -9.86
N SER A 74 11.82 14.47 -10.91
CA SER A 74 10.85 15.23 -11.72
C SER A 74 9.41 15.17 -11.18
N GLN A 75 9.13 14.39 -10.15
CA GLN A 75 7.77 14.10 -9.66
C GLN A 75 7.55 14.61 -8.24
N VAL A 76 8.60 14.74 -7.44
CA VAL A 76 8.51 15.18 -6.05
C VAL A 76 8.39 16.69 -5.95
N LEU A 77 7.30 17.13 -5.33
CA LEU A 77 7.13 18.52 -4.94
C LEU A 77 7.60 18.70 -3.49
N THR A 78 8.62 19.51 -3.31
CA THR A 78 9.09 19.88 -1.99
C THR A 78 8.08 20.76 -1.24
N VAL A 79 7.84 20.47 0.02
CA VAL A 79 6.87 21.16 0.87
C VAL A 79 7.55 21.64 2.14
N ASP A 80 7.27 22.89 2.56
CA ASP A 80 7.63 23.37 3.88
C ASP A 80 6.58 22.90 4.89
N ALA A 81 6.94 21.97 5.76
CA ALA A 81 6.10 21.43 6.79
C ALA A 81 6.39 22.09 8.15
N PRO A 82 5.36 22.39 8.96
CA PRO A 82 5.60 22.93 10.30
C PRO A 82 6.25 21.87 11.19
N ASP A 83 7.19 22.33 12.01
CA ASP A 83 7.77 21.48 13.05
C ASP A 83 6.75 21.16 14.14
N LEU A 84 6.95 20.05 14.84
CA LEU A 84 6.20 19.70 16.02
C LEU A 84 7.04 20.00 17.27
N GLY A 85 6.45 20.68 18.23
CA GLY A 85 7.02 20.81 19.57
C GLY A 85 7.02 19.46 20.32
N GLU A 86 7.75 19.40 21.43
CA GLU A 86 7.83 18.18 22.26
C GLU A 86 6.45 17.72 22.79
N ASP A 87 5.52 18.63 22.92
CA ASP A 87 4.13 18.38 23.32
C ASP A 87 3.19 17.99 22.16
N GLY A 88 3.73 17.88 20.94
CA GLY A 88 2.98 17.56 19.72
C GLY A 88 2.16 18.74 19.15
N THR A 89 2.34 19.96 19.66
CA THR A 89 1.76 21.17 19.07
C THR A 89 2.61 21.67 17.91
N LEU A 90 1.97 22.41 16.98
CA LEU A 90 2.70 23.03 15.86
C LEU A 90 3.63 24.13 16.40
N ALA A 91 4.87 24.10 16.01
CA ALA A 91 5.84 25.16 16.25
C ALA A 91 5.71 26.30 15.22
N ASP A 92 6.32 27.45 15.51
CA ASP A 92 6.41 28.58 14.57
C ASP A 92 7.53 28.38 13.51
N THR A 93 8.27 27.28 13.61
CA THR A 93 9.33 26.90 12.67
C THR A 93 8.84 25.87 11.66
N THR A 94 9.50 25.81 10.50
CA THR A 94 9.22 24.83 9.45
C THR A 94 10.51 24.15 9.01
N HIS A 95 10.38 22.95 8.52
CA HIS A 95 11.44 22.23 7.81
C HIS A 95 10.98 21.85 6.40
N ASN A 96 11.95 21.62 5.53
CA ASN A 96 11.70 21.27 4.14
C ASN A 96 11.59 19.76 4.00
N VAL A 97 10.44 19.28 3.52
CA VAL A 97 10.18 17.87 3.20
C VAL A 97 10.32 17.67 1.71
N SER A 98 11.37 17.00 1.29
CA SER A 98 11.71 16.74 -0.12
C SER A 98 12.03 15.27 -0.39
N ARG A 99 12.00 14.43 0.63
CA ARG A 99 12.28 12.99 0.55
C ARG A 99 11.32 12.22 1.44
N ASP A 100 11.03 11.00 1.07
CA ASP A 100 10.28 10.07 1.92
C ASP A 100 11.05 9.80 3.23
N GLU A 101 10.44 10.15 4.36
CA GLU A 101 11.00 9.98 5.70
C GLU A 101 10.78 8.55 6.24
N GLY A 102 10.02 7.73 5.51
CA GLY A 102 9.71 6.34 5.84
C GLY A 102 10.82 5.35 5.54
N LEU A 103 11.86 5.74 4.79
CA LEU A 103 12.95 4.86 4.41
C LEU A 103 13.77 4.39 5.62
N ARG A 104 14.11 3.11 5.64
CA ARG A 104 14.91 2.46 6.71
C ARG A 104 15.96 1.54 6.11
N GLU A 105 17.23 1.84 6.33
CA GLU A 105 18.27 0.83 6.15
C GLU A 105 18.05 -0.31 7.16
N THR A 106 17.92 -1.53 6.66
CA THR A 106 17.63 -2.69 7.50
C THR A 106 18.37 -3.94 7.02
N ASN A 107 18.36 -4.97 7.85
CA ASN A 107 18.89 -6.29 7.52
C ASN A 107 17.98 -7.37 8.12
N LEU A 108 18.15 -8.61 7.66
CA LEU A 108 17.29 -9.72 8.09
C LEU A 108 17.41 -10.04 9.59
N GLU A 109 18.58 -9.82 10.20
CA GLU A 109 18.77 -10.03 11.65
C GLU A 109 17.96 -9.01 12.47
N ALA A 110 17.99 -7.75 12.06
CA ALA A 110 17.20 -6.69 12.69
C ALA A 110 15.68 -6.94 12.53
N LEU A 111 15.23 -7.36 11.35
CA LEU A 111 13.84 -7.70 11.09
C LEU A 111 13.38 -8.91 11.91
N ALA A 112 14.18 -9.97 11.98
CA ALA A 112 13.89 -11.15 12.79
C ALA A 112 13.74 -10.82 14.29
N GLY A 113 14.44 -9.80 14.78
CA GLY A 113 14.34 -9.29 16.15
C GLY A 113 13.08 -8.46 16.46
N LEU A 114 12.28 -8.09 15.45
CA LEU A 114 11.09 -7.29 15.65
C LEU A 114 9.96 -8.09 16.29
N ARG A 115 9.24 -7.42 17.21
CA ARG A 115 8.03 -7.97 17.83
C ARG A 115 6.92 -8.08 16.79
N THR A 116 6.16 -9.16 16.83
CA THR A 116 4.98 -9.37 16.00
C THR A 116 3.86 -8.39 16.34
N ASN A 117 3.08 -8.00 15.34
CA ASN A 117 1.94 -7.08 15.49
C ASN A 117 0.80 -7.71 16.29
N MET A 118 0.67 -9.02 16.21
CA MET A 118 -0.33 -9.81 16.95
C MET A 118 0.36 -10.93 17.73
N PRO A 119 -0.19 -11.37 18.88
CA PRO A 119 0.29 -12.55 19.57
C PRO A 119 0.31 -13.76 18.63
N GLU A 120 1.43 -14.50 18.64
CA GLU A 120 1.63 -15.67 17.77
C GLU A 120 1.54 -15.38 16.25
N GLY A 121 1.57 -14.11 15.85
CA GLY A 121 1.58 -13.69 14.45
C GLY A 121 2.96 -13.77 13.81
N VAL A 122 3.00 -13.57 12.49
CA VAL A 122 4.23 -13.55 11.69
C VAL A 122 4.56 -12.16 11.14
N HIS A 123 3.60 -11.23 11.11
CA HIS A 123 3.84 -9.85 10.68
C HIS A 123 4.43 -8.98 11.77
N THR A 124 5.26 -8.04 11.36
CA THR A 124 5.91 -7.04 12.21
C THR A 124 5.78 -5.65 11.61
N ALA A 125 6.30 -4.64 12.28
CA ALA A 125 6.43 -3.31 11.71
C ALA A 125 7.28 -3.30 10.41
N GLY A 126 8.23 -4.22 10.25
CA GLY A 126 9.06 -4.34 9.04
C GLY A 126 8.36 -4.99 7.85
N THR A 127 7.19 -5.60 8.05
CA THR A 127 6.42 -6.30 7.02
C THR A 127 5.00 -5.74 6.87
N SER A 128 4.78 -4.54 7.41
CA SER A 128 3.50 -3.83 7.42
C SER A 128 3.71 -2.40 6.95
N SER A 129 2.76 -1.89 6.16
CA SER A 129 2.79 -0.51 5.68
C SER A 129 2.80 0.48 6.84
N GLN A 130 3.62 1.52 6.72
CA GLN A 130 3.65 2.61 7.71
C GLN A 130 2.47 3.57 7.47
N ILE A 131 2.13 4.32 8.52
CA ILE A 131 1.25 5.48 8.40
C ILE A 131 2.11 6.65 7.92
N SER A 132 1.74 7.22 6.78
CA SER A 132 2.48 8.34 6.18
C SER A 132 1.50 9.40 5.69
N ASP A 133 1.89 10.66 5.82
CA ASP A 133 1.20 11.77 5.16
C ASP A 133 1.72 11.92 3.74
N GLY A 134 0.81 12.12 2.79
CA GLY A 134 1.18 12.27 1.39
C GLY A 134 0.03 12.80 0.55
N ALA A 135 0.37 13.37 -0.60
CA ALA A 135 -0.58 13.78 -1.62
C ALA A 135 0.03 13.57 -3.00
N ALA A 136 -0.77 13.13 -3.94
CA ALA A 136 -0.39 13.01 -5.34
C ALA A 136 -1.47 13.59 -6.23
N ALA A 137 -1.08 14.09 -7.40
CA ALA A 137 -1.99 14.59 -8.41
C ALA A 137 -1.65 14.01 -9.78
N VAL A 138 -2.66 13.48 -10.47
CA VAL A 138 -2.58 12.98 -11.83
C VAL A 138 -3.57 13.72 -12.71
N LEU A 139 -3.10 14.27 -13.82
CA LEU A 139 -3.95 14.96 -14.79
C LEU A 139 -4.43 13.96 -15.85
N LEU A 140 -5.73 13.73 -15.88
CA LEU A 140 -6.39 12.85 -16.84
C LEU A 140 -7.17 13.67 -17.88
N MET A 141 -7.07 13.27 -19.13
CA MET A 141 -7.82 13.88 -20.23
C MET A 141 -7.98 12.88 -21.38
N THR A 142 -8.88 13.20 -22.33
CA THR A 142 -8.96 12.41 -23.56
C THR A 142 -7.76 12.69 -24.47
N LYS A 143 -7.49 11.76 -25.40
CA LYS A 143 -6.43 11.93 -26.39
C LYS A 143 -6.63 13.20 -27.22
N GLU A 144 -7.86 13.48 -27.64
CA GLU A 144 -8.22 14.67 -28.43
C GLU A 144 -7.89 15.95 -27.67
N LYS A 145 -8.14 15.98 -26.34
CA LYS A 145 -7.83 17.14 -25.51
C LYS A 145 -6.33 17.31 -25.32
N ALA A 146 -5.58 16.22 -25.19
CA ALA A 146 -4.12 16.27 -25.13
C ALA A 146 -3.53 16.84 -26.43
N ASP A 147 -4.03 16.37 -27.57
CA ASP A 147 -3.61 16.86 -28.90
C ASP A 147 -3.95 18.36 -29.09
N GLU A 148 -5.17 18.79 -28.67
CA GLU A 148 -5.56 20.22 -28.70
C GLU A 148 -4.64 21.11 -27.88
N LEU A 149 -4.24 20.64 -26.69
CA LEU A 149 -3.37 21.39 -25.77
C LEU A 149 -1.87 21.25 -26.10
N GLY A 150 -1.51 20.39 -27.03
CA GLY A 150 -0.12 20.11 -27.40
C GLY A 150 0.68 19.43 -26.28
N VAL A 151 0.02 18.72 -25.35
CA VAL A 151 0.66 17.97 -24.27
C VAL A 151 0.89 16.52 -24.70
N LYS A 152 2.07 16.00 -24.37
CA LYS A 152 2.40 14.59 -24.64
C LYS A 152 1.88 13.73 -23.49
N PRO A 153 1.00 12.75 -23.72
CA PRO A 153 0.59 11.81 -22.69
C PRO A 153 1.77 10.97 -22.20
N MET A 154 1.81 10.69 -20.89
CA MET A 154 2.78 9.77 -20.30
C MET A 154 2.37 8.32 -20.57
N ALA A 155 1.07 8.03 -20.45
CA ALA A 155 0.49 6.71 -20.67
C ALA A 155 -0.99 6.83 -21.11
N THR A 156 -1.54 5.74 -21.58
CA THR A 156 -2.99 5.61 -21.85
C THR A 156 -3.57 4.58 -20.90
N ILE A 157 -4.68 4.92 -20.23
CA ILE A 157 -5.45 3.95 -19.44
C ILE A 157 -6.16 3.01 -20.44
N VAL A 158 -5.80 1.74 -20.43
CA VAL A 158 -6.42 0.72 -21.30
C VAL A 158 -7.70 0.21 -20.66
N ASP A 159 -7.64 -0.16 -19.38
CA ASP A 159 -8.78 -0.72 -18.67
C ASP A 159 -8.68 -0.46 -17.17
N SER A 160 -9.79 -0.69 -16.45
CA SER A 160 -9.87 -0.64 -15.01
C SER A 160 -11.00 -1.53 -14.51
N CYS A 161 -10.84 -2.13 -13.32
CA CYS A 161 -11.90 -2.94 -12.74
C CYS A 161 -12.13 -2.65 -11.26
N LEU A 162 -13.31 -3.04 -10.78
CA LEU A 162 -13.63 -3.12 -9.37
C LEU A 162 -13.96 -4.57 -9.05
N VAL A 163 -13.44 -5.05 -7.93
CA VAL A 163 -13.69 -6.40 -7.44
C VAL A 163 -14.09 -6.38 -5.97
N GLY A 164 -14.90 -7.34 -5.56
CA GLY A 164 -15.11 -7.66 -4.16
C GLY A 164 -14.31 -8.89 -3.79
N SER A 165 -13.77 -8.94 -2.59
CA SER A 165 -13.09 -10.11 -2.04
C SER A 165 -13.76 -10.57 -0.74
N ASP A 166 -13.28 -11.66 -0.16
CA ASP A 166 -13.77 -12.14 1.14
C ASP A 166 -13.61 -11.03 2.20
N PRO A 167 -14.71 -10.61 2.87
CA PRO A 167 -14.64 -9.48 3.81
C PRO A 167 -13.91 -9.80 5.11
N VAL A 168 -13.65 -11.08 5.40
CA VAL A 168 -12.88 -11.52 6.57
C VAL A 168 -11.39 -11.44 6.31
N LEU A 169 -10.93 -11.89 5.12
CA LEU A 169 -9.54 -11.74 4.66
C LEU A 169 -9.25 -10.31 4.20
N MET A 170 -10.22 -9.63 3.64
CA MET A 170 -10.29 -8.26 3.12
C MET A 170 -9.17 -7.80 2.17
N LEU A 171 -7.99 -8.39 2.20
CA LEU A 171 -6.79 -7.91 1.51
C LEU A 171 -6.43 -8.71 0.24
N THR A 172 -7.30 -9.64 -0.19
CA THR A 172 -7.05 -10.49 -1.38
C THR A 172 -7.56 -9.88 -2.70
N GLY A 173 -8.07 -8.66 -2.66
CA GLY A 173 -8.57 -7.94 -3.84
C GLY A 173 -7.60 -7.90 -5.03
N PRO A 174 -6.29 -7.65 -4.84
CA PRO A 174 -5.31 -7.61 -5.93
C PRO A 174 -5.28 -8.90 -6.77
N ILE A 175 -5.44 -10.08 -6.17
CA ILE A 175 -5.47 -11.36 -6.88
C ILE A 175 -6.60 -11.37 -7.92
N TYR A 176 -7.83 -11.10 -7.47
CA TYR A 176 -9.01 -11.14 -8.34
C TYR A 176 -9.04 -10.00 -9.36
N ALA A 177 -8.54 -8.82 -8.99
CA ALA A 177 -8.48 -7.67 -9.88
C ALA A 177 -7.49 -7.92 -11.03
N THR A 178 -6.31 -8.47 -10.73
CA THR A 178 -5.32 -8.81 -11.75
C THR A 178 -5.84 -9.88 -12.69
N GLN A 179 -6.37 -11.00 -12.18
CA GLN A 179 -6.96 -12.06 -12.99
C GLN A 179 -8.03 -11.51 -13.93
N LYS A 180 -8.95 -10.69 -13.38
CA LYS A 180 -10.03 -10.10 -14.17
C LYS A 180 -9.51 -9.21 -15.29
N LEU A 181 -8.54 -8.32 -15.02
CA LEU A 181 -7.98 -7.42 -16.04
C LEU A 181 -7.22 -8.18 -17.12
N LEU A 182 -6.48 -9.22 -16.76
CA LEU A 182 -5.78 -10.08 -17.73
C LEU A 182 -6.79 -10.78 -18.62
N ASP A 183 -7.81 -11.42 -18.04
CA ASP A 183 -8.86 -12.15 -18.77
C ASP A 183 -9.66 -11.24 -19.71
N ASP A 184 -10.11 -10.08 -19.20
CA ASP A 184 -10.91 -9.12 -19.97
C ASP A 184 -10.16 -8.55 -21.18
N ASN A 185 -8.82 -8.48 -21.10
CA ASN A 185 -7.96 -7.95 -22.16
C ASN A 185 -7.22 -9.04 -22.97
N GLY A 186 -7.40 -10.31 -22.64
CA GLY A 186 -6.73 -11.43 -23.31
C GLY A 186 -5.22 -11.43 -23.13
N LEU A 187 -4.75 -10.96 -21.96
CA LEU A 187 -3.34 -10.87 -21.57
C LEU A 187 -2.97 -11.95 -20.55
N THR A 188 -1.69 -12.18 -20.42
CA THR A 188 -1.07 -13.00 -19.37
C THR A 188 -0.11 -12.14 -18.56
N MET A 189 0.42 -12.67 -17.45
CA MET A 189 1.43 -11.93 -16.66
C MET A 189 2.71 -11.67 -17.47
N ASP A 190 3.04 -12.53 -18.44
CA ASP A 190 4.21 -12.36 -19.32
C ASP A 190 4.08 -11.16 -20.28
N ASP A 191 2.86 -10.65 -20.48
CA ASP A 191 2.60 -9.47 -21.31
C ASP A 191 2.72 -8.16 -20.52
N ILE A 192 3.01 -8.22 -19.21
CA ILE A 192 3.07 -7.06 -18.30
C ILE A 192 4.53 -6.72 -17.97
N ASP A 193 4.98 -5.58 -18.43
CA ASP A 193 6.37 -5.13 -18.23
C ASP A 193 6.67 -4.64 -16.81
N VAL A 194 5.69 -4.03 -16.13
CA VAL A 194 5.83 -3.47 -14.77
C VAL A 194 4.52 -3.58 -14.01
N VAL A 195 4.59 -3.97 -12.75
CA VAL A 195 3.46 -4.00 -11.82
C VAL A 195 3.76 -3.10 -10.62
N GLU A 196 2.82 -2.23 -10.30
CA GLU A 196 2.78 -1.50 -9.04
C GLU A 196 1.64 -2.05 -8.17
N ILE A 197 1.97 -2.61 -7.02
CA ILE A 197 1.00 -3.19 -6.08
C ILE A 197 1.20 -2.60 -4.68
N ASN A 198 0.10 -2.23 -4.03
CA ASN A 198 0.17 -1.70 -2.67
C ASN A 198 0.60 -2.79 -1.67
N GLU A 199 1.71 -2.53 -1.00
CA GLU A 199 2.33 -3.39 0.02
C GLU A 199 1.72 -3.16 1.41
N ALA A 200 0.38 -3.26 1.53
CA ALA A 200 -0.30 -3.07 2.82
C ALA A 200 0.30 -3.96 3.92
N PHE A 201 0.58 -5.21 3.56
CA PHE A 201 1.36 -6.19 4.31
C PHE A 201 2.13 -7.07 3.33
N ALA A 202 3.29 -7.57 3.70
CA ALA A 202 4.10 -8.45 2.86
C ALA A 202 3.30 -9.67 2.36
N SER A 203 2.43 -10.25 3.20
CA SER A 203 1.60 -11.39 2.84
C SER A 203 0.61 -11.10 1.69
N VAL A 204 0.19 -9.85 1.51
CA VAL A 204 -0.72 -9.48 0.41
C VAL A 204 -0.02 -9.67 -0.94
N VAL A 205 1.21 -9.17 -1.05
CA VAL A 205 2.00 -9.29 -2.28
C VAL A 205 2.47 -10.73 -2.50
N LEU A 206 2.96 -11.40 -1.46
CA LEU A 206 3.44 -12.77 -1.58
C LEU A 206 2.32 -13.79 -1.88
N ALA A 207 1.10 -13.55 -1.36
CA ALA A 207 -0.07 -14.36 -1.76
C ALA A 207 -0.45 -14.10 -3.22
N TRP A 208 -0.41 -12.85 -3.67
CA TRP A 208 -0.63 -12.47 -5.07
C TRP A 208 0.45 -13.09 -5.98
N GLU A 209 1.72 -13.08 -5.57
CA GLU A 209 2.82 -13.75 -6.27
C GLU A 209 2.58 -15.25 -6.42
N LYS A 210 2.20 -15.95 -5.35
CA LYS A 210 1.93 -17.40 -5.38
C LYS A 210 0.79 -17.78 -6.33
N GLU A 211 -0.22 -16.92 -6.46
CA GLU A 211 -1.37 -17.16 -7.35
C GLU A 211 -1.08 -16.86 -8.83
N LEU A 212 -0.32 -15.80 -9.10
CA LEU A 212 -0.19 -15.26 -10.46
C LEU A 212 1.19 -15.50 -11.08
N GLN A 213 2.19 -15.86 -10.27
CA GLN A 213 3.54 -16.21 -10.69
C GLN A 213 4.21 -15.16 -11.61
N PRO A 214 4.20 -13.87 -11.23
CA PRO A 214 4.86 -12.82 -12.00
C PRO A 214 6.39 -12.96 -11.96
N ASP A 215 7.07 -12.23 -12.82
CA ASP A 215 8.49 -11.93 -12.61
C ASP A 215 8.60 -10.87 -11.51
N MET A 216 9.05 -11.26 -10.32
CA MET A 216 9.18 -10.35 -9.17
C MET A 216 10.22 -9.23 -9.35
N GLU A 217 11.07 -9.31 -10.39
CA GLU A 217 11.98 -8.20 -10.72
C GLU A 217 11.23 -7.02 -11.35
N THR A 218 10.04 -7.26 -11.91
CA THR A 218 9.17 -6.23 -12.50
C THR A 218 8.08 -5.72 -11.57
N VAL A 219 8.00 -6.25 -10.37
CA VAL A 219 6.99 -5.87 -9.36
C VAL A 219 7.60 -4.87 -8.38
N ASN A 220 7.06 -3.65 -8.31
CA ASN A 220 7.55 -2.55 -7.47
C ASN A 220 9.10 -2.39 -7.59
N PRO A 221 9.67 -2.23 -8.80
CA PRO A 221 11.10 -2.35 -9.06
C PRO A 221 11.96 -1.16 -8.59
#